data_63594477c9026de0dd491e258140f576
#
_entry.id   63594477c9026de0dd491e258140f576
#
_cell.length_a   1.000
_cell.length_b   1.000
_cell.length_c   1.000
_cell.angle_alpha   90.00
_cell.angle_beta   90.00
_cell.angle_gamma   90.00
#
_symmetry.space_group_name_H-M   'P 1'
#
loop_
_entity.id
_entity.type
_entity.pdbx_description
1 polymer ?
#
loop_
_entity_poly.entity_id
_entity_poly.type
_entity_poly.pdbx_seq_one_letter_code
_entity_poly.pdbx_strand_id
1 'polypeptide(L)'
;MIDEDLKTVAVGLLLVVAGFTVFQAFFSDRVVEPFSELGILGPNLKIGDYPRELVVGETFDLYLYLGNHMGSTQLYRVYVKLGSRDVNVSDTVMYPVPVLTSYDYCLTDENNVTLPITLSIPEAGVNRRLVFEMHRYN
;
A
#
# COMPACT_ATOMS: atom_id res chain seq x y z
N MET A 1 17.82 0.54 60.33
CA MET A 1 18.01 -0.70 59.57
C MET A 1 16.97 -0.90 58.49
N ILE A 2 15.70 -0.80 58.78
CA ILE A 2 14.62 -0.83 57.79
C ILE A 2 14.76 0.31 56.78
N ASP A 3 15.28 1.44 57.19
CA ASP A 3 15.43 2.63 56.33
C ASP A 3 16.47 2.47 55.23
N GLU A 4 17.54 1.70 55.43
CA GLU A 4 18.56 1.48 54.41
C GLU A 4 18.08 0.52 53.33
N ASP A 5 17.40 -0.55 53.74
CA ASP A 5 16.79 -1.50 52.80
C ASP A 5 15.69 -0.83 51.98
N LEU A 6 14.88 0.01 52.63
CA LEU A 6 13.84 0.77 51.96
C LEU A 6 14.43 1.78 50.95
N LYS A 7 15.52 2.44 51.31
CA LYS A 7 16.22 3.39 50.38
C LYS A 7 16.80 2.64 49.19
N THR A 8 17.38 1.47 49.38
CA THR A 8 17.94 0.66 48.31
C THR A 8 16.85 0.22 47.33
N VAL A 9 15.71 -0.26 47.85
CA VAL A 9 14.56 -0.63 47.02
C VAL A 9 13.98 0.55 46.27
N ALA A 10 13.85 1.72 46.92
CA ALA A 10 13.35 2.95 46.30
C ALA A 10 14.26 3.44 45.18
N VAL A 11 15.57 3.43 45.35
CA VAL A 11 16.54 3.80 44.33
C VAL A 11 16.51 2.83 43.16
N GLY A 12 16.42 1.52 43.41
CA GLY A 12 16.30 0.48 42.40
C GLY A 12 15.05 0.67 41.55
N LEU A 13 13.90 0.92 42.21
CA LEU A 13 12.65 1.18 41.53
C LEU A 13 12.71 2.45 40.65
N LEU A 14 13.30 3.52 41.17
CA LEU A 14 13.48 4.77 40.45
C LEU A 14 14.33 4.57 39.20
N LEU A 15 15.41 3.81 39.27
CA LEU A 15 16.25 3.48 38.13
C LEU A 15 15.52 2.69 37.05
N VAL A 16 14.68 1.73 37.42
CA VAL A 16 13.87 0.95 36.49
C VAL A 16 12.87 1.86 35.76
N VAL A 17 12.18 2.72 36.49
CA VAL A 17 11.20 3.66 35.90
C VAL A 17 11.91 4.65 34.98
N ALA A 18 13.04 5.21 35.39
CA ALA A 18 13.84 6.13 34.56
C ALA A 18 14.34 5.45 33.28
N GLY A 19 14.85 4.22 33.38
CA GLY A 19 15.29 3.44 32.23
C GLY A 19 14.17 3.14 31.26
N PHE A 20 12.98 2.78 31.76
CA PHE A 20 11.80 2.52 30.94
C PHE A 20 11.30 3.77 30.23
N THR A 21 11.30 4.92 30.90
CA THR A 21 10.92 6.22 30.31
C THR A 21 11.88 6.64 29.19
N VAL A 22 13.19 6.50 29.41
CA VAL A 22 14.20 6.78 28.39
C VAL A 22 14.05 5.86 27.19
N PHE A 23 13.79 4.58 27.42
CA PHE A 23 13.57 3.59 26.39
C PHE A 23 12.35 3.94 25.54
N GLN A 24 11.22 4.31 26.15
CA GLN A 24 10.02 4.73 25.42
C GLN A 24 10.27 6.01 24.59
N ALA A 25 10.93 7.01 25.15
CA ALA A 25 11.26 8.24 24.45
C ALA A 25 12.15 7.97 23.23
N PHE A 26 13.13 7.09 23.37
CA PHE A 26 14.06 6.71 22.29
C PHE A 26 13.35 5.96 21.17
N PHE A 27 12.39 5.08 21.49
CA PHE A 27 11.67 4.28 20.48
C PHE A 27 10.43 4.98 19.94
N SER A 28 9.84 5.94 20.65
CA SER A 28 8.69 6.70 20.14
C SER A 28 9.07 7.68 19.02
N ASP A 29 10.31 8.16 19.00
CA ASP A 29 10.84 9.01 17.94
C ASP A 29 11.33 8.22 16.71
N ARG A 30 11.02 6.92 16.67
CA ARG A 30 11.39 6.09 15.54
C ARG A 30 10.61 6.55 14.31
N VAL A 31 11.31 7.15 13.36
CA VAL A 31 10.73 7.57 12.09
C VAL A 31 10.33 6.31 11.32
N VAL A 32 9.04 6.06 11.22
CA VAL A 32 8.51 5.04 10.31
C VAL A 32 8.57 5.65 8.92
N GLU A 33 9.25 4.98 8.01
CA GLU A 33 9.31 5.40 6.61
C GLU A 33 7.90 5.44 6.03
N PRO A 34 7.46 6.60 5.49
CA PRO A 34 6.13 6.69 4.90
C PRO A 34 6.05 5.88 3.62
N PHE A 35 4.93 5.20 3.42
CA PHE A 35 4.71 4.39 2.23
C PHE A 35 3.24 4.33 1.84
N SER A 36 3.00 3.97 0.60
CA SER A 36 1.68 3.70 0.04
C SER A 36 1.61 2.26 -0.46
N GLU A 37 0.43 1.67 -0.43
CA GLU A 37 0.23 0.30 -0.87
C GLU A 37 -0.71 0.25 -2.08
N LEU A 38 -0.39 -0.61 -3.02
CA LEU A 38 -1.23 -0.92 -4.17
C LEU A 38 -1.30 -2.44 -4.33
N GLY A 39 -2.51 -2.97 -4.36
CA GLY A 39 -2.75 -4.38 -4.60
C GLY A 39 -3.88 -4.59 -5.59
N ILE A 40 -3.80 -5.67 -6.35
CA ILE A 40 -4.85 -6.10 -7.26
C ILE A 40 -5.33 -7.47 -6.80
N LEU A 41 -6.63 -7.57 -6.51
CA LEU A 41 -7.24 -8.81 -6.07
C LEU A 41 -8.13 -9.37 -7.18
N GLY A 42 -8.17 -10.69 -7.28
CA GLY A 42 -9.05 -11.38 -8.20
C GLY A 42 -10.51 -11.36 -7.74
N PRO A 43 -11.43 -12.02 -8.51
CA PRO A 43 -12.86 -11.99 -8.22
C PRO A 43 -13.24 -12.51 -6.83
N ASN A 44 -12.39 -13.33 -6.22
CA ASN A 44 -12.62 -13.91 -4.89
C ASN A 44 -11.97 -13.10 -3.76
N LEU A 45 -11.54 -11.86 -4.00
CA LEU A 45 -10.86 -11.00 -3.03
C LEU A 45 -9.54 -11.57 -2.52
N LYS A 46 -8.85 -12.34 -3.35
CA LYS A 46 -7.55 -12.96 -3.05
C LYS A 46 -6.54 -12.60 -4.13
N ILE A 47 -5.27 -12.59 -3.74
CA ILE A 47 -4.18 -12.47 -4.71
C ILE A 47 -4.12 -13.77 -5.51
N GLY A 48 -4.50 -13.68 -6.79
CA GLY A 48 -4.58 -14.82 -7.68
C GLY A 48 -5.94 -14.94 -8.37
N ASP A 49 -6.13 -16.02 -9.09
CA ASP A 49 -7.34 -16.32 -9.88
C ASP A 49 -7.70 -15.20 -10.88
N TYR A 50 -6.67 -14.50 -11.38
CA TYR A 50 -6.85 -13.48 -12.40
C TYR A 50 -7.26 -14.12 -13.74
N PRO A 51 -8.15 -13.44 -14.50
CA PRO A 51 -8.52 -13.93 -15.83
C PRO A 51 -7.27 -14.03 -16.73
N ARG A 52 -7.08 -15.18 -17.37
CA ARG A 52 -5.95 -15.42 -18.30
C ARG A 52 -6.36 -15.34 -19.76
N GLU A 53 -7.61 -15.67 -20.03
CA GLU A 53 -8.20 -15.62 -21.36
C GLU A 53 -9.45 -14.77 -21.29
N LEU A 54 -9.50 -13.75 -22.15
CA LEU A 54 -10.59 -12.78 -22.17
C LEU A 54 -11.07 -12.59 -23.61
N VAL A 55 -12.39 -12.44 -23.76
CA VAL A 55 -12.98 -12.06 -25.03
C VAL A 55 -12.99 -10.53 -25.13
N VAL A 56 -12.61 -10.01 -26.29
CA VAL A 56 -12.59 -8.57 -26.53
C VAL A 56 -13.97 -7.97 -26.32
N GLY A 57 -14.05 -6.92 -25.52
CA GLY A 57 -15.28 -6.24 -25.19
C GLY A 57 -16.07 -6.84 -24.03
N GLU A 58 -15.77 -8.04 -23.59
CA GLU A 58 -16.37 -8.59 -22.37
C GLU A 58 -15.79 -7.93 -21.13
N THR A 59 -16.65 -7.67 -20.15
CA THR A 59 -16.25 -7.11 -18.87
C THR A 59 -15.79 -8.20 -17.91
N PHE A 60 -14.82 -7.86 -17.08
CA PHE A 60 -14.37 -8.71 -15.97
C PHE A 60 -14.13 -7.84 -14.73
N ASP A 61 -14.29 -8.47 -13.57
CA ASP A 61 -14.21 -7.77 -12.29
C ASP A 61 -12.92 -8.10 -11.56
N LEU A 62 -12.30 -7.06 -11.02
CA LEU A 62 -11.16 -7.15 -10.12
C LEU A 62 -11.41 -6.23 -8.93
N TYR A 63 -10.54 -6.31 -7.94
CA TYR A 63 -10.57 -5.41 -6.79
C TYR A 63 -9.25 -4.68 -6.67
N LEU A 64 -9.34 -3.37 -6.50
CA LEU A 64 -8.20 -2.49 -6.33
C LEU A 64 -8.04 -2.19 -4.84
N TYR A 65 -6.90 -2.57 -4.28
CA TYR A 65 -6.56 -2.29 -2.88
C TYR A 65 -5.59 -1.11 -2.81
N LEU A 66 -5.93 -0.12 -2.00
CA LEU A 66 -5.08 1.04 -1.74
C LEU A 66 -4.88 1.20 -0.23
N GLY A 67 -3.64 1.48 0.18
CA GLY A 67 -3.32 1.78 1.56
C GLY A 67 -2.47 3.04 1.66
N ASN A 68 -2.75 3.86 2.68
CA ASN A 68 -2.03 5.10 2.92
C ASN A 68 -1.35 5.05 4.29
N HIS A 69 -0.02 5.06 4.29
CA HIS A 69 0.83 5.16 5.48
C HIS A 69 1.83 6.30 5.30
N MET A 70 1.38 7.41 4.70
CA MET A 70 2.22 8.56 4.36
C MET A 70 2.32 9.61 5.46
N GLY A 71 1.50 9.50 6.52
CA GLY A 71 1.45 10.49 7.59
C GLY A 71 0.45 11.63 7.34
N SER A 72 -0.19 11.67 6.18
CA SER A 72 -1.19 12.68 5.81
C SER A 72 -2.16 12.13 4.77
N THR A 73 -3.30 12.80 4.60
CA THR A 73 -4.26 12.48 3.56
C THR A 73 -3.63 12.60 2.18
N GLN A 74 -3.84 11.60 1.32
CA GLN A 74 -3.30 11.56 -0.02
C GLN A 74 -4.41 11.36 -1.05
N LEU A 75 -4.23 12.00 -2.21
CA LEU A 75 -5.04 11.71 -3.40
C LEU A 75 -4.25 10.76 -4.28
N TYR A 76 -4.80 9.58 -4.53
CA TYR A 76 -4.22 8.57 -5.39
C TYR A 76 -4.94 8.52 -6.72
N ARG A 77 -4.17 8.37 -7.78
CA ARG A 77 -4.68 8.07 -9.11
C ARG A 77 -4.01 6.79 -9.59
N VAL A 78 -4.82 5.82 -9.98
CA VAL A 78 -4.33 4.55 -10.53
C VAL A 78 -4.67 4.51 -12.01
N TYR A 79 -3.65 4.47 -12.83
CA TYR A 79 -3.77 4.27 -14.27
C TYR A 79 -3.77 2.77 -14.58
N VAL A 80 -4.69 2.37 -15.43
CA VAL A 80 -4.73 1.00 -15.96
C VAL A 80 -4.24 1.04 -17.40
N LYS A 81 -3.19 0.27 -17.68
CA LYS A 81 -2.53 0.26 -18.98
C LYS A 81 -2.42 -1.17 -19.50
N LEU A 82 -2.62 -1.33 -20.80
CA LEU A 82 -2.48 -2.62 -21.47
C LEU A 82 -1.28 -2.57 -22.41
N GLY A 83 -0.28 -3.38 -22.14
CA GLY A 83 0.92 -3.49 -22.95
C GLY A 83 1.29 -4.91 -23.28
N SER A 84 2.46 -5.10 -23.86
CA SER A 84 3.02 -6.44 -24.14
C SER A 84 4.01 -6.86 -23.06
N ARG A 85 4.34 -8.13 -23.04
CA ARG A 85 5.37 -8.68 -22.15
C ARG A 85 6.76 -8.10 -22.39
N ASP A 86 7.00 -7.59 -23.60
CA ASP A 86 8.30 -7.05 -23.99
C ASP A 86 8.59 -5.68 -23.40
N VAL A 87 7.57 -4.99 -22.88
CA VAL A 87 7.74 -3.69 -22.24
C VAL A 87 8.04 -3.90 -20.76
N ASN A 88 9.16 -3.34 -20.30
CA ASN A 88 9.59 -3.47 -18.91
C ASN A 88 8.74 -2.61 -17.97
N VAL A 89 8.36 -3.20 -16.84
CA VAL A 89 7.70 -2.48 -15.75
C VAL A 89 8.79 -1.95 -14.80
N SER A 90 8.67 -0.68 -14.43
CA SER A 90 9.58 0.00 -13.52
C SER A 90 8.81 0.66 -12.39
N ASP A 91 9.41 0.76 -11.22
CA ASP A 91 8.88 1.49 -10.08
C ASP A 91 9.22 2.98 -10.11
N THR A 92 10.09 3.40 -11.02
CA THR A 92 10.57 4.78 -11.12
C THR A 92 10.19 5.49 -12.41
N VAL A 93 9.82 4.75 -13.45
CA VAL A 93 9.48 5.29 -14.78
C VAL A 93 8.08 4.84 -15.16
N MET A 94 7.29 5.78 -15.66
CA MET A 94 5.93 5.51 -16.15
C MET A 94 5.96 4.45 -17.26
N TYR A 95 5.02 3.51 -17.19
CA TYR A 95 4.87 2.47 -18.19
C TYR A 95 4.51 3.12 -19.55
N PRO A 96 5.32 2.93 -20.60
CA PRO A 96 5.24 3.73 -21.82
C PRO A 96 4.16 3.26 -22.80
N VAL A 97 2.92 3.14 -22.34
CA VAL A 97 1.77 2.80 -23.17
C VAL A 97 0.60 3.71 -22.83
N PRO A 98 -0.39 3.88 -23.72
CA PRO A 98 -1.55 4.70 -23.44
C PRO A 98 -2.37 4.16 -22.27
N VAL A 99 -3.03 5.07 -21.56
CA VAL A 99 -3.93 4.75 -20.46
C VAL A 99 -5.25 4.22 -21.00
N LEU A 100 -5.67 3.03 -20.51
CA LEU A 100 -7.01 2.49 -20.78
C LEU A 100 -8.09 3.22 -19.96
N THR A 101 -7.86 3.33 -18.68
CA THR A 101 -8.76 3.99 -17.72
C THR A 101 -7.98 4.39 -16.47
N SER A 102 -8.59 5.19 -15.63
CA SER A 102 -7.99 5.61 -14.36
C SER A 102 -9.03 5.69 -13.26
N TYR A 103 -8.55 5.55 -12.02
CA TYR A 103 -9.37 5.63 -10.82
C TYR A 103 -8.72 6.60 -9.83
N ASP A 104 -9.51 7.53 -9.31
CA ASP A 104 -9.06 8.48 -8.30
C ASP A 104 -9.69 8.15 -6.95
N TYR A 105 -8.88 8.20 -5.90
CA TYR A 105 -9.37 8.00 -4.55
C TYR A 105 -8.57 8.81 -3.54
N CYS A 106 -9.28 9.54 -2.67
CA CYS A 106 -8.67 10.29 -1.58
C CYS A 106 -8.73 9.44 -0.32
N LEU A 107 -7.58 9.19 0.30
CA LEU A 107 -7.46 8.27 1.43
C LEU A 107 -6.74 8.97 2.58
N THR A 108 -7.35 8.94 3.76
CA THR A 108 -6.75 9.50 4.96
C THR A 108 -5.60 8.60 5.47
N ASP A 109 -4.70 9.19 6.27
CA ASP A 109 -3.56 8.47 6.82
C ASP A 109 -4.00 7.25 7.65
N GLU A 110 -3.21 6.19 7.59
CA GLU A 110 -3.42 4.91 8.28
C GLU A 110 -4.72 4.20 7.89
N ASN A 111 -5.29 4.54 6.74
CA ASN A 111 -6.47 3.88 6.21
C ASN A 111 -6.18 3.10 4.93
N ASN A 112 -7.06 2.18 4.62
CA ASN A 112 -7.03 1.40 3.39
C ASN A 112 -8.44 1.28 2.82
N VAL A 113 -8.50 0.92 1.55
CA VAL A 113 -9.76 0.71 0.85
C VAL A 113 -9.60 -0.40 -0.19
N THR A 114 -10.65 -1.17 -0.37
CA THR A 114 -10.77 -2.15 -1.45
C THR A 114 -11.93 -1.73 -2.35
N LEU A 115 -11.61 -1.40 -3.60
CA LEU A 115 -12.56 -0.88 -4.57
C LEU A 115 -12.87 -1.94 -5.64
N PRO A 116 -14.14 -2.26 -5.89
CA PRO A 116 -14.49 -3.08 -7.04
C PRO A 116 -14.29 -2.29 -8.32
N ILE A 117 -13.63 -2.89 -9.29
CA ILE A 117 -13.43 -2.30 -10.62
C ILE A 117 -13.87 -3.28 -11.69
N THR A 118 -14.43 -2.75 -12.77
CA THR A 118 -14.85 -3.50 -13.93
C THR A 118 -14.10 -3.03 -15.14
N LEU A 119 -13.44 -3.96 -15.82
CA LEU A 119 -12.58 -3.67 -16.96
C LEU A 119 -13.01 -4.46 -18.18
N SER A 120 -12.64 -3.96 -19.35
CA SER A 120 -12.74 -4.70 -20.62
C SER A 120 -11.49 -4.46 -21.45
N ILE A 121 -11.11 -5.46 -22.25
CA ILE A 121 -9.95 -5.36 -23.13
C ILE A 121 -10.43 -4.93 -24.52
N PRO A 122 -9.94 -3.79 -25.03
CA PRO A 122 -10.42 -3.26 -26.32
C PRO A 122 -9.79 -3.92 -27.54
N GLU A 123 -8.67 -4.64 -27.37
CA GLU A 123 -7.88 -5.20 -28.47
C GLU A 123 -7.56 -6.66 -28.24
N ALA A 124 -7.65 -7.45 -29.32
CA ALA A 124 -7.17 -8.83 -29.31
C ALA A 124 -5.65 -8.88 -29.31
N GLY A 125 -5.09 -9.89 -28.71
CA GLY A 125 -3.65 -10.10 -28.67
C GLY A 125 -3.27 -11.25 -27.76
N VAL A 126 -2.04 -11.71 -27.91
CA VAL A 126 -1.45 -12.74 -27.05
C VAL A 126 -0.30 -12.16 -26.24
N ASN A 127 -0.05 -12.74 -25.08
CA ASN A 127 1.02 -12.30 -24.17
C ASN A 127 0.93 -10.81 -23.82
N ARG A 128 -0.30 -10.32 -23.61
CA ARG A 128 -0.56 -8.95 -23.17
C ARG A 128 -0.44 -8.87 -21.65
N ARG A 129 -0.08 -7.70 -21.18
CA ARG A 129 0.09 -7.42 -19.75
C ARG A 129 -0.78 -6.24 -19.36
N LEU A 130 -1.61 -6.45 -18.33
CA LEU A 130 -2.36 -5.37 -17.70
C LEU A 130 -1.53 -4.81 -16.55
N VAL A 131 -1.25 -3.52 -16.58
CA VAL A 131 -0.40 -2.84 -15.61
C VAL A 131 -1.22 -1.79 -14.88
N PHE A 132 -1.12 -1.80 -13.56
CA PHE A 132 -1.72 -0.81 -12.69
C PHE A 132 -0.61 0.08 -12.13
N GLU A 133 -0.73 1.37 -12.37
CA GLU A 133 0.29 2.36 -12.02
C GLU A 133 -0.33 3.41 -11.11
N MET A 134 0.12 3.45 -9.86
CA MET A 134 -0.42 4.36 -8.85
C MET A 134 0.44 5.61 -8.77
N HIS A 135 -0.21 6.76 -8.85
CA HIS A 135 0.39 8.06 -8.64
C HIS A 135 -0.24 8.75 -7.45
N ARG A 136 0.58 9.49 -6.73
CA ARG A 136 0.16 10.29 -5.59
C ARG A 136 0.19 11.76 -5.98
N TYR A 137 -0.91 12.46 -5.72
CA TYR A 137 -1.03 13.90 -5.97
C TYR A 137 -1.17 14.65 -4.65
N ASN A 138 -0.43 15.71 -4.52
CA ASN A 138 -0.51 16.58 -3.35
C ASN A 138 -1.53 17.70 -3.61
#